data_525faaef8952637db646267a34c906ec
#
_entry.id   525faaef8952637db646267a34c906ec
#
_cell.length_a   1.000
_cell.length_b   1.000
_cell.length_c   1.000
_cell.angle_alpha   90.00
_cell.angle_beta   90.00
_cell.angle_gamma   90.00
#
_symmetry.space_group_name_H-M   'P 1'
#
loop_
_entity.id
_entity.type
_entity.pdbx_description
1 polymer ?
#
loop_
_entity_poly.entity_id
_entity_poly.type
_entity_poly.pdbx_seq_one_letter_code
_entity_poly.pdbx_strand_id
1 'polypeptide(L)'
;MADRPTSRIVDLPNLAATRSFGRQLGQRLSAGAVVALVGPLGAGKTHLTRAIAEGLGIPDSRVVTSPTFVLLQEYVARLPIYHFDAYRLKTEAEFADLGVHEYFEGEGVCLVEWADRVPHCLPAEHLRIALSVTGETSRRAEVESRGGEYEKLVAELR
;
A
#
# COMPACT_ATOMS: atom_id res chain seq x y z
N MET A 1 -10.86 -20.14 18.17
CA MET A 1 -11.54 -18.93 17.65
C MET A 1 -10.64 -18.24 16.62
N ALA A 2 -11.16 -18.06 15.43
CA ALA A 2 -10.44 -17.27 14.45
C ALA A 2 -10.43 -15.82 14.95
N ASP A 3 -9.23 -15.25 15.13
CA ASP A 3 -9.10 -13.85 15.49
C ASP A 3 -9.63 -13.00 14.32
N ARG A 4 -10.53 -12.09 14.63
CA ARG A 4 -10.96 -11.12 13.62
C ARG A 4 -9.77 -10.20 13.33
N PRO A 5 -9.47 -9.94 12.06
CA PRO A 5 -8.40 -9.00 11.75
C PRO A 5 -8.70 -7.64 12.37
N THR A 6 -7.67 -7.00 12.92
CA THR A 6 -7.78 -5.65 13.42
C THR A 6 -7.98 -4.73 12.22
N SER A 7 -9.06 -3.98 12.23
CA SER A 7 -9.38 -3.06 11.15
C SER A 7 -9.81 -1.69 11.66
N ARG A 8 -9.68 -0.69 10.81
CA ARG A 8 -10.10 0.68 11.10
C ARG A 8 -10.58 1.34 9.82
N ILE A 9 -11.67 2.09 9.93
CA ILE A 9 -12.17 2.92 8.84
C ILE A 9 -11.69 4.35 9.06
N VAL A 10 -11.09 4.93 8.02
CA VAL A 10 -10.60 6.31 8.04
C VAL A 10 -11.31 7.07 6.92
N ASP A 11 -12.04 8.13 7.28
CA ASP A 11 -12.66 8.99 6.29
C ASP A 11 -11.64 10.01 5.77
N LEU A 12 -11.61 10.17 4.46
CA LEU A 12 -10.67 11.03 3.75
C LEU A 12 -11.50 12.06 2.94
N PRO A 13 -11.90 13.16 3.57
CA PRO A 13 -12.84 14.10 2.92
C PRO A 13 -12.26 14.83 1.71
N ASN A 14 -10.93 14.87 1.56
CA ASN A 14 -10.26 15.55 0.45
C ASN A 14 -8.85 14.98 0.25
N LEU A 15 -8.16 15.46 -0.78
CA LEU A 15 -6.78 15.03 -1.08
C LEU A 15 -5.80 15.35 0.05
N ALA A 16 -5.99 16.48 0.74
CA ALA A 16 -5.13 16.83 1.87
C ALA A 16 -5.23 15.80 3.00
N ALA A 17 -6.43 15.27 3.25
CA ALA A 17 -6.63 14.22 4.24
C ALA A 17 -5.98 12.91 3.81
N THR A 18 -6.08 12.54 2.53
CA THR A 18 -5.41 11.35 1.98
C THR A 18 -3.89 11.49 2.14
N ARG A 19 -3.36 12.65 1.84
CA ARG A 19 -1.92 12.94 1.97
C ARG A 19 -1.46 12.85 3.43
N SER A 20 -2.21 13.45 4.34
CA SER A 20 -1.91 13.39 5.77
C SER A 20 -1.92 11.95 6.29
N PHE A 21 -2.93 11.18 5.91
CA PHE A 21 -3.06 9.77 6.27
C PHE A 21 -1.88 8.95 5.74
N GLY A 22 -1.54 9.11 4.45
CA GLY A 22 -0.42 8.40 3.84
C GLY A 22 0.92 8.72 4.49
N ARG A 23 1.16 9.99 4.78
CA ARG A 23 2.39 10.43 5.48
C ARG A 23 2.48 9.82 6.87
N GLN A 24 1.39 9.82 7.62
CA GLN A 24 1.34 9.21 8.96
C GLN A 24 1.68 7.72 8.87
N LEU A 25 1.09 7.03 7.90
CA LEU A 25 1.35 5.61 7.68
C LEU A 25 2.81 5.37 7.33
N GLY A 26 3.37 6.12 6.36
CA GLY A 26 4.76 5.98 5.96
C GLY A 26 5.75 6.16 7.10
N GLN A 27 5.48 7.08 8.01
CA GLN A 27 6.32 7.32 9.18
C GLN A 27 6.32 6.13 10.15
N ARG A 28 5.30 5.29 10.10
CA ARG A 28 5.14 4.15 11.02
C ARG A 28 5.59 2.82 10.41
N LEU A 29 5.84 2.77 9.10
CA LEU A 29 6.27 1.54 8.45
C LEU A 29 7.74 1.25 8.75
N SER A 30 8.05 -0.03 8.95
CA SER A 30 9.40 -0.52 9.21
C SER A 30 9.87 -1.44 8.09
N ALA A 31 11.16 -1.79 8.14
CA ALA A 31 11.79 -2.67 7.14
C ALA A 31 11.02 -3.98 6.99
N GLY A 32 10.80 -4.39 5.77
CA GLY A 32 10.06 -5.60 5.43
C GLY A 32 8.55 -5.43 5.33
N ALA A 33 8.03 -4.22 5.53
CA ALA A 33 6.59 -3.98 5.44
C ALA A 33 6.06 -4.23 4.04
N VAL A 34 4.87 -4.82 3.97
CA VAL A 34 4.12 -5.03 2.72
C VAL A 34 2.74 -4.42 2.87
N VAL A 35 2.43 -3.48 2.00
CA VAL A 35 1.13 -2.79 1.98
C VAL A 35 0.40 -3.15 0.70
N ALA A 36 -0.76 -3.76 0.85
CA ALA A 36 -1.63 -4.14 -0.27
C ALA A 36 -2.70 -3.07 -0.46
N LEU A 37 -2.69 -2.42 -1.61
CA LEU A 37 -3.61 -1.34 -1.95
C LEU A 37 -4.66 -1.86 -2.93
N VAL A 38 -5.92 -1.81 -2.53
CA VAL A 38 -7.05 -2.27 -3.36
C VAL A 38 -8.10 -1.16 -3.48
N GLY A 39 -8.87 -1.21 -4.55
CA GLY A 39 -9.91 -0.23 -4.81
C GLY A 39 -10.11 -0.02 -6.31
N PRO A 40 -11.26 0.57 -6.71
CA PRO A 40 -11.55 0.80 -8.11
C PRO A 40 -10.60 1.83 -8.74
N LEU A 41 -10.60 1.87 -10.06
CA LEU A 41 -9.87 2.90 -10.81
C LEU A 41 -10.34 4.29 -10.34
N GLY A 42 -9.40 5.18 -10.11
CA GLY A 42 -9.70 6.54 -9.62
C GLY A 42 -9.94 6.65 -8.12
N ALA A 43 -9.78 5.56 -7.36
CA ALA A 43 -9.96 5.61 -5.90
C ALA A 43 -8.84 6.35 -5.17
N GLY A 44 -7.70 6.61 -5.85
CA GLY A 44 -6.59 7.34 -5.26
C GLY A 44 -5.44 6.48 -4.73
N LYS A 45 -5.31 5.25 -5.23
CA LYS A 45 -4.22 4.33 -4.81
C LYS A 45 -2.85 4.94 -5.06
N THR A 46 -2.63 5.57 -6.21
CA THR A 46 -1.34 6.20 -6.53
C THR A 46 -1.10 7.44 -5.68
N HIS A 47 -2.12 8.24 -5.40
CA HIS A 47 -2.01 9.38 -4.49
C HIS A 47 -1.62 8.94 -3.09
N LEU A 48 -2.23 7.86 -2.61
CA LEU A 48 -1.90 7.30 -1.30
C LEU A 48 -0.48 6.75 -1.28
N THR A 49 -0.07 6.03 -2.33
CA THR A 49 1.31 5.53 -2.49
C THR A 49 2.31 6.67 -2.40
N ARG A 50 2.05 7.78 -3.10
CA ARG A 50 2.90 8.97 -3.07
C ARG A 50 3.00 9.54 -1.65
N ALA A 51 1.88 9.63 -0.95
CA ALA A 51 1.86 10.15 0.42
C ALA A 51 2.61 9.23 1.40
N ILE A 52 2.49 7.92 1.24
CA ILE A 52 3.26 6.94 2.02
C ILE A 52 4.75 7.13 1.76
N ALA A 53 5.15 7.30 0.50
CA ALA A 53 6.53 7.57 0.13
C ALA A 53 7.04 8.87 0.77
N GLU A 54 6.22 9.91 0.83
CA GLU A 54 6.56 11.15 1.54
C GLU A 54 6.81 10.87 3.02
N GLY A 55 5.97 10.07 3.66
CA GLY A 55 6.15 9.66 5.06
C GLY A 55 7.42 8.87 5.29
N LEU A 56 7.86 8.11 4.28
CA LEU A 56 9.12 7.37 4.29
C LEU A 56 10.33 8.25 3.99
N GLY A 57 10.12 9.53 3.68
CA GLY A 57 11.20 10.49 3.48
C GLY A 57 11.78 10.54 2.08
N ILE A 58 10.99 10.18 1.05
CA ILE A 58 11.45 10.33 -0.33
C ILE A 58 11.77 11.80 -0.61
N PRO A 59 12.92 12.12 -1.26
CA PRO A 59 13.28 13.52 -1.50
C PRO A 59 12.30 14.30 -2.37
N ASP A 60 11.74 13.66 -3.39
CA ASP A 60 10.79 14.29 -4.31
C ASP A 60 9.66 13.31 -4.64
N SER A 61 8.51 13.47 -3.99
CA SER A 61 7.37 12.59 -4.17
C SER A 61 6.73 12.68 -5.57
N ARG A 62 7.07 13.72 -6.35
CA ARG A 62 6.56 13.86 -7.72
C ARG A 62 7.03 12.74 -8.65
N VAL A 63 8.12 12.05 -8.31
CA VAL A 63 8.61 10.91 -9.09
C VAL A 63 7.74 9.67 -8.94
N VAL A 64 6.89 9.63 -7.91
CA VAL A 64 6.00 8.50 -7.66
C VAL A 64 4.81 8.58 -8.60
N THR A 65 4.79 7.69 -9.57
CA THR A 65 3.70 7.53 -10.54
C THR A 65 3.33 6.06 -10.62
N SER A 66 2.16 5.74 -11.19
CA SER A 66 1.76 4.34 -11.33
C SER A 66 2.71 3.59 -12.28
N PRO A 67 3.36 2.49 -11.83
CA PRO A 67 4.29 1.73 -12.67
C PRO A 67 3.55 0.73 -13.57
N THR A 68 2.44 1.12 -14.19
CA THR A 68 1.56 0.23 -14.95
C THR A 68 2.29 -0.50 -16.09
N PHE A 69 3.23 0.17 -16.75
CA PHE A 69 3.95 -0.42 -17.88
C PHE A 69 5.20 -1.20 -17.48
N VAL A 70 5.87 -0.78 -16.40
CA VAL A 70 7.11 -1.41 -15.94
C VAL A 70 6.88 -2.40 -14.80
N LEU A 71 5.69 -2.42 -14.21
CA LEU A 71 5.20 -3.31 -13.14
C LEU A 71 5.88 -3.10 -11.78
N LEU A 72 7.12 -2.66 -11.75
CA LEU A 72 7.89 -2.38 -10.53
C LEU A 72 8.70 -1.11 -10.71
N GLN A 73 8.63 -0.23 -9.72
CA GLN A 73 9.46 0.97 -9.63
C GLN A 73 10.12 1.01 -8.25
N GLU A 74 11.40 1.33 -8.22
CA GLU A 74 12.16 1.44 -6.98
C GLU A 74 12.48 2.90 -6.67
N TYR A 75 12.35 3.27 -5.39
CA TYR A 75 12.68 4.62 -4.92
C TYR A 75 13.59 4.55 -3.70
N VAL A 76 14.47 5.53 -3.59
CA VAL A 76 15.37 5.67 -2.43
C VAL A 76 14.73 6.63 -1.42
N ALA A 77 14.58 6.17 -0.20
CA ALA A 77 14.04 6.93 0.92
C ALA A 77 14.71 6.46 2.22
N ARG A 78 14.13 6.73 3.38
CA ARG A 78 14.62 6.21 4.66
C ARG A 78 14.77 4.68 4.60
N LEU A 79 13.84 4.02 3.95
CA LEU A 79 13.90 2.62 3.58
C LEU A 79 13.71 2.54 2.07
N PRO A 80 14.30 1.55 1.37
CA PRO A 80 13.98 1.34 -0.05
C PRO A 80 12.48 1.14 -0.22
N ILE A 81 11.90 1.71 -1.28
CA ILE A 81 10.48 1.55 -1.60
C ILE A 81 10.38 0.77 -2.91
N TYR A 82 9.63 -0.31 -2.88
CA TYR A 82 9.33 -1.14 -4.06
C TYR A 82 7.85 -1.00 -4.37
N HIS A 83 7.54 -0.28 -5.44
CA HIS A 83 6.18 0.03 -5.86
C HIS A 83 5.79 -0.87 -7.02
N PHE A 84 4.84 -1.78 -6.77
CA PHE A 84 4.32 -2.72 -7.74
C PHE A 84 2.92 -2.30 -8.20
N ASP A 85 2.60 -2.58 -9.46
CA ASP A 85 1.25 -2.40 -10.00
C ASP A 85 0.83 -3.67 -10.74
N ALA A 86 -0.19 -4.35 -10.22
CA ALA A 86 -0.70 -5.60 -10.78
C ALA A 86 -1.84 -5.42 -11.79
N TYR A 87 -2.18 -4.17 -12.15
CA TYR A 87 -3.35 -3.88 -12.99
C TYR A 87 -3.35 -4.61 -14.34
N ARG A 88 -2.20 -4.67 -15.01
CA ARG A 88 -2.07 -5.27 -16.35
C ARG A 88 -1.74 -6.75 -16.34
N LEU A 89 -1.51 -7.33 -15.18
CA LEU A 89 -1.16 -8.75 -15.10
C LEU A 89 -2.39 -9.61 -15.41
N LYS A 90 -2.17 -10.65 -16.22
CA LYS A 90 -3.22 -11.60 -16.57
C LYS A 90 -3.31 -12.74 -15.58
N THR A 91 -2.18 -13.11 -14.97
CA THR A 91 -2.10 -14.21 -13.99
C THR A 91 -1.21 -13.83 -12.82
N GLU A 92 -1.41 -14.49 -11.70
CA GLU A 92 -0.54 -14.31 -10.53
C GLU A 92 0.88 -14.83 -10.79
N ALA A 93 1.02 -15.81 -11.69
CA ALA A 93 2.34 -16.33 -12.08
C ALA A 93 3.22 -15.24 -12.71
N GLU A 94 2.64 -14.33 -13.49
CA GLU A 94 3.38 -13.19 -14.06
C GLU A 94 3.93 -12.29 -12.95
N PHE A 95 3.16 -12.09 -11.87
CA PHE A 95 3.61 -11.32 -10.71
C PHE A 95 4.72 -12.04 -9.97
N ALA A 96 4.55 -13.33 -9.73
CA ALA A 96 5.57 -14.17 -9.08
C ALA A 96 6.89 -14.16 -9.87
N ASP A 97 6.81 -14.15 -11.20
CA ASP A 97 7.97 -14.14 -12.09
C ASP A 97 8.83 -12.87 -11.98
N LEU A 98 8.29 -11.80 -11.38
CA LEU A 98 9.07 -10.59 -11.08
C LEU A 98 10.04 -10.80 -9.90
N GLY A 99 9.99 -11.94 -9.22
CA GLY A 99 10.80 -12.21 -8.04
C GLY A 99 10.28 -11.51 -6.79
N VAL A 100 8.96 -11.34 -6.69
CA VAL A 100 8.33 -10.55 -5.62
C VAL A 100 8.66 -11.05 -4.22
N HIS A 101 8.87 -12.35 -4.05
CA HIS A 101 9.18 -12.93 -2.74
C HIS A 101 10.49 -12.41 -2.16
N GLU A 102 11.48 -12.17 -3.01
CA GLU A 102 12.75 -11.57 -2.58
C GLU A 102 12.55 -10.16 -2.05
N TYR A 103 11.69 -9.38 -2.71
CA TYR A 103 11.36 -8.03 -2.24
C TYR A 103 10.56 -8.06 -0.94
N PHE A 104 9.59 -8.96 -0.82
CA PHE A 104 8.78 -9.08 0.39
C PHE A 104 9.59 -9.50 1.61
N GLU A 105 10.61 -10.34 1.42
CA GLU A 105 11.51 -10.80 2.47
C GLU A 105 12.68 -9.86 2.71
N GLY A 106 12.82 -8.82 1.89
CA GLY A 106 13.89 -7.85 1.98
C GLY A 106 13.67 -6.80 3.05
N GLU A 107 14.52 -5.78 3.05
CA GLU A 107 14.52 -4.72 4.07
C GLU A 107 13.77 -3.46 3.64
N GLY A 108 13.22 -3.44 2.45
CA GLY A 108 12.44 -2.31 1.95
C GLY A 108 10.97 -2.39 2.34
N VAL A 109 10.22 -1.39 1.89
CA VAL A 109 8.78 -1.33 2.00
C VAL A 109 8.20 -1.63 0.63
N CYS A 110 7.32 -2.63 0.55
CA CYS A 110 6.64 -2.99 -0.68
C CYS A 110 5.23 -2.41 -0.69
N LEU A 111 4.91 -1.63 -1.71
CA LEU A 111 3.58 -1.06 -1.93
C LEU A 111 3.01 -1.68 -3.21
N VAL A 112 1.92 -2.43 -3.08
CA VAL A 112 1.34 -3.21 -4.19
C VAL A 112 -0.03 -2.65 -4.54
N GLU A 113 -0.14 -1.93 -5.67
CA GLU A 113 -1.43 -1.47 -6.21
C GLU A 113 -2.11 -2.61 -6.96
N TRP A 114 -3.44 -2.66 -6.90
CA TRP A 114 -4.26 -3.73 -7.48
C TRP A 114 -3.91 -5.09 -6.87
N ALA A 115 -3.62 -5.10 -5.57
CA ALA A 115 -3.19 -6.30 -4.86
C ALA A 115 -4.26 -7.40 -4.84
N ASP A 116 -5.53 -7.06 -5.02
CA ASP A 116 -6.62 -8.02 -5.13
C ASP A 116 -6.53 -8.92 -6.37
N ARG A 117 -5.68 -8.55 -7.34
CA ARG A 117 -5.39 -9.39 -8.51
C ARG A 117 -4.36 -10.48 -8.23
N VAL A 118 -3.61 -10.35 -7.14
CA VAL A 118 -2.51 -11.26 -6.80
C VAL A 118 -2.57 -11.74 -5.34
N PRO A 119 -3.75 -12.14 -4.83
CA PRO A 119 -3.93 -12.42 -3.41
C PRO A 119 -3.05 -13.57 -2.89
N HIS A 120 -2.77 -14.57 -3.72
CA HIS A 120 -1.96 -15.72 -3.33
C HIS A 120 -0.46 -15.46 -3.35
N CYS A 121 -0.03 -14.35 -3.98
CA CYS A 121 1.37 -13.94 -3.99
C CYS A 121 1.75 -13.09 -2.77
N LEU A 122 0.76 -12.54 -2.07
CA LEU A 122 1.02 -11.69 -0.91
C LEU A 122 1.46 -12.54 0.30
N PRO A 123 2.37 -12.04 1.13
CA PRO A 123 2.73 -12.74 2.36
C PRO A 123 1.54 -12.81 3.31
N ALA A 124 1.54 -13.80 4.22
CA ALA A 124 0.48 -13.95 5.21
C ALA A 124 0.35 -12.72 6.11
N GLU A 125 1.48 -12.09 6.42
CA GLU A 125 1.53 -10.84 7.19
C GLU A 125 1.66 -9.66 6.24
N HIS A 126 0.59 -8.87 6.10
CA HIS A 126 0.63 -7.63 5.32
C HIS A 126 -0.46 -6.66 5.81
N LEU A 127 -0.31 -5.41 5.45
CA LEU A 127 -1.30 -4.37 5.72
C LEU A 127 -2.16 -4.19 4.48
N ARG A 128 -3.47 -4.39 4.60
CA ARG A 128 -4.41 -4.21 3.50
C ARG A 128 -5.13 -2.88 3.65
N ILE A 129 -5.13 -2.07 2.59
CA ILE A 129 -5.86 -0.81 2.55
C ILE A 129 -6.82 -0.85 1.37
N ALA A 130 -8.11 -0.86 1.65
CA ALA A 130 -9.16 -0.80 0.64
C ALA A 130 -9.71 0.63 0.56
N LEU A 131 -9.51 1.27 -0.60
CA LEU A 131 -10.02 2.60 -0.86
C LEU A 131 -11.35 2.53 -1.58
N SER A 132 -12.29 3.35 -1.17
CA SER A 132 -13.57 3.53 -1.87
C SER A 132 -13.85 5.01 -2.09
N VAL A 133 -14.61 5.28 -3.15
CA VAL A 133 -15.04 6.64 -3.52
C VAL A 133 -16.34 6.94 -2.78
N THR A 134 -16.36 7.99 -1.97
CA THR A 134 -17.54 8.40 -1.21
C THR A 134 -18.15 9.69 -1.72
N GLY A 135 -17.45 10.40 -2.60
CA GLY A 135 -17.91 11.63 -3.22
C GLY A 135 -16.91 12.10 -4.26
N GLU A 136 -17.12 13.26 -4.83
CA GLU A 136 -16.28 13.79 -5.90
C GLU A 136 -14.82 13.94 -5.45
N THR A 137 -14.61 14.44 -4.23
CA THR A 137 -13.27 14.66 -3.67
C THR A 137 -13.00 13.81 -2.43
N SER A 138 -13.98 13.06 -1.96
CA SER A 138 -13.87 12.28 -0.72
C SER A 138 -13.67 10.81 -0.99
N ARG A 139 -12.95 10.17 -0.08
CA ARG A 139 -12.63 8.74 -0.11
C ARG A 139 -12.80 8.16 1.28
N ARG A 140 -12.83 6.84 1.33
CA ARG A 140 -12.79 6.09 2.59
C ARG A 140 -11.73 5.01 2.48
N ALA A 141 -10.90 4.90 3.51
CA ALA A 141 -9.90 3.84 3.61
C ALA A 141 -10.34 2.86 4.70
N GLU A 142 -10.43 1.60 4.33
CA GLU A 142 -10.55 0.50 5.30
C GLU A 142 -9.19 -0.14 5.43
N VAL A 143 -8.59 0.02 6.62
CA VAL A 143 -7.24 -0.43 6.91
C VAL A 143 -7.33 -1.68 7.76
N GLU A 144 -6.74 -2.77 7.30
CA GLU A 144 -6.85 -4.08 7.94
C GLU A 144 -5.49 -4.74 8.08
N SER A 145 -5.20 -5.21 9.29
CA SER A 145 -4.02 -6.04 9.54
C SER A 145 -4.34 -7.48 9.11
N ARG A 146 -3.65 -7.97 8.11
CA ARG A 146 -3.67 -9.38 7.73
C ARG A 146 -2.55 -10.07 8.49
N GLY A 147 -2.91 -10.94 9.44
CA GLY A 147 -1.99 -11.43 10.44
C GLY A 147 -1.79 -10.45 11.59
N GLY A 148 -0.97 -10.80 12.59
CA GLY A 148 -0.83 -10.01 13.81
C GLY A 148 0.19 -8.89 13.77
N GLU A 149 1.08 -8.89 12.80
CA GLU A 149 2.23 -7.98 12.74
C GLU A 149 1.85 -6.50 12.69
N TYR A 150 0.73 -6.17 12.03
CA TYR A 150 0.31 -4.78 11.82
C TYR A 150 -0.82 -4.32 12.76
N GLU A 151 -1.24 -5.15 13.70
CA GLU A 151 -2.37 -4.84 14.60
C GLU A 151 -2.14 -3.56 15.40
N LYS A 152 -0.95 -3.41 15.96
CA LYS A 152 -0.59 -2.23 16.74
C LYS A 152 -0.62 -0.97 15.88
N LEU A 153 -0.07 -1.05 14.67
CA LEU A 153 -0.04 0.06 13.71
C LEU A 153 -1.47 0.49 13.38
N VAL A 154 -2.35 -0.45 13.04
CA VAL A 154 -3.74 -0.16 12.71
C VAL A 154 -4.46 0.50 13.89
N ALA A 155 -4.23 0.02 15.10
CA ALA A 155 -4.84 0.57 16.31
C ALA A 155 -4.41 2.02 16.58
N GLU A 156 -3.22 2.41 16.14
CA GLU A 156 -2.65 3.75 16.37
C GLU A 156 -3.00 4.76 15.26
N LEU A 157 -3.57 4.33 14.14
CA LEU A 157 -3.95 5.23 13.04
C LEU A 157 -5.14 6.11 13.42
N ARG A 158 -5.11 7.35 12.94
CA ARG A 158 -6.16 8.34 13.17
C ARG A 158 -6.62 8.99 11.87
#